data_264c9bd288289f1dcd7530531a895a8f
#
_entry.id   264c9bd288289f1dcd7530531a895a8f
#
_cell.length_a   1.000
_cell.length_b   1.000
_cell.length_c   1.000
_cell.angle_alpha   90.00
_cell.angle_beta   90.00
_cell.angle_gamma   90.00
#
_symmetry.space_group_name_H-M   'P 1'
#
loop_
_entity.id
_entity.type
_entity.pdbx_description
1 polymer ?
#
loop_
_entity_poly.entity_id
_entity_poly.type
_entity_poly.pdbx_seq_one_letter_code
_entity_poly.pdbx_strand_id
1 'polypeptide(L)'
;MVDKDVVVIGAGLAGCEAAWQIANSGIKVKLVEMRPLNSTPAHYTSEFAELVCSNSFGALSPDRAAGLLQEELRTFNSLIIQTADKFSVPAGGALAVDRSKFSKSLTKTLSTHPLIHIELSLIHI
;
A
#
# COMPACT_ATOMS: atom_id res chain seq x y z
N MET A 1 30.99 -5.98 -0.24
CA MET A 1 29.63 -6.36 0.18
C MET A 1 28.75 -6.33 -1.07
N VAL A 2 28.11 -7.45 -1.39
CA VAL A 2 27.19 -7.48 -2.53
C VAL A 2 25.95 -6.69 -2.11
N ASP A 3 25.71 -5.57 -2.77
CA ASP A 3 24.53 -4.74 -2.57
C ASP A 3 23.32 -5.50 -3.14
N LYS A 4 22.67 -6.28 -2.29
CA LYS A 4 21.49 -7.05 -2.69
C LYS A 4 20.25 -6.25 -2.37
N ASP A 5 19.58 -5.79 -3.41
CA ASP A 5 18.27 -5.19 -3.25
C ASP A 5 17.26 -6.26 -2.83
N VAL A 6 16.38 -5.91 -1.93
CA VAL A 6 15.20 -6.73 -1.66
C VAL A 6 14.20 -6.49 -2.79
N VAL A 7 13.65 -7.57 -3.33
CA VAL A 7 12.64 -7.49 -4.38
C VAL A 7 11.27 -7.78 -3.78
N VAL A 8 10.34 -6.83 -3.95
CA VAL A 8 8.93 -7.00 -3.58
C VAL A 8 8.13 -7.08 -4.87
N ILE A 9 7.35 -8.13 -5.01
CA ILE A 9 6.55 -8.40 -6.22
C ILE A 9 5.08 -8.09 -5.94
N GLY A 10 4.56 -7.14 -6.69
CA GLY A 10 3.19 -6.65 -6.59
C GLY A 10 3.06 -5.41 -5.71
N ALA A 11 2.52 -4.33 -6.27
CA ALA A 11 2.26 -3.08 -5.56
C ALA A 11 0.80 -2.99 -5.09
N GLY A 12 0.28 -4.07 -4.53
CA GLY A 12 -0.96 -4.06 -3.76
C GLY A 12 -0.74 -3.53 -2.35
N LEU A 13 -1.74 -3.65 -1.48
CA LEU A 13 -1.64 -3.17 -0.09
C LEU A 13 -0.43 -3.77 0.64
N ALA A 14 -0.26 -5.09 0.56
CA ALA A 14 0.82 -5.80 1.23
C ALA A 14 2.20 -5.42 0.69
N GLY A 15 2.35 -5.37 -0.65
CA GLY A 15 3.63 -5.02 -1.28
C GLY A 15 4.04 -3.57 -1.03
N CYS A 16 3.09 -2.65 -1.04
CA CYS A 16 3.35 -1.25 -0.70
C CYS A 16 3.84 -1.10 0.74
N GLU A 17 3.18 -1.75 1.69
CA GLU A 17 3.61 -1.72 3.09
C GLU A 17 4.98 -2.35 3.28
N ALA A 18 5.23 -3.52 2.67
CA ALA A 18 6.51 -4.21 2.75
C ALA A 18 7.66 -3.34 2.20
N ALA A 19 7.47 -2.75 1.01
CA ALA A 19 8.46 -1.88 0.40
C ALA A 19 8.77 -0.66 1.29
N TRP A 20 7.75 -0.06 1.88
CA TRP A 20 7.88 1.07 2.79
C TRP A 20 8.69 0.71 4.05
N GLN A 21 8.33 -0.38 4.71
CA GLN A 21 9.01 -0.80 5.95
C GLN A 21 10.47 -1.18 5.69
N ILE A 22 10.74 -1.89 4.60
CA ILE A 22 12.11 -2.27 4.22
C ILE A 22 12.96 -1.03 3.90
N ALA A 23 12.43 -0.12 3.09
CA ALA A 23 13.13 1.10 2.69
C ALA A 23 13.42 2.01 3.90
N ASN A 24 12.46 2.14 4.83
CA ASN A 24 12.64 2.93 6.04
C ASN A 24 13.62 2.31 7.04
N SER A 25 13.95 1.04 6.89
CA SER A 25 15.05 0.41 7.65
C SER A 25 16.43 0.59 6.97
N GLY A 26 16.51 1.35 5.89
CA GLY A 26 17.74 1.68 5.18
C GLY A 26 18.15 0.69 4.10
N ILE A 27 17.26 -0.20 3.69
CA ILE A 27 17.52 -1.24 2.68
C ILE A 27 16.92 -0.83 1.36
N LYS A 28 17.67 -0.96 0.27
CA LYS A 28 17.17 -0.72 -1.07
C LYS A 28 16.14 -1.77 -1.47
N VAL A 29 15.06 -1.31 -2.08
CA VAL A 29 13.93 -2.15 -2.50
C VAL A 29 13.67 -1.94 -3.98
N LYS A 30 13.50 -3.04 -4.70
CA LYS A 30 12.89 -3.05 -6.02
C LYS A 30 11.43 -3.48 -5.86
N LEU A 31 10.50 -2.57 -6.12
CA LEU A 31 9.07 -2.86 -6.12
C LEU A 31 8.62 -3.09 -7.56
N VAL A 32 8.21 -4.31 -7.86
CA VAL A 32 7.81 -4.74 -9.20
C VAL A 32 6.30 -4.78 -9.30
N GLU A 33 5.73 -4.10 -10.29
CA GLU A 33 4.28 -4.06 -10.54
C GLU A 33 4.00 -4.36 -12.02
N MET A 34 3.01 -5.20 -12.27
CA MET A 34 2.65 -5.58 -13.64
C MET A 34 1.80 -4.53 -14.37
N ARG A 35 1.06 -3.70 -13.65
CA ARG A 35 0.23 -2.65 -14.25
C ARG A 35 1.07 -1.41 -14.54
N PRO A 36 0.84 -0.70 -15.62
CA PRO A 36 -0.27 -0.84 -16.59
C PRO A 36 -0.02 -1.86 -17.71
N LEU A 37 1.15 -2.54 -17.75
CA LEU A 37 1.49 -3.46 -18.83
C LEU A 37 0.55 -4.66 -18.89
N ASN A 38 0.13 -5.14 -17.71
CA ASN A 38 -0.91 -6.15 -17.59
C ASN A 38 -1.85 -5.77 -16.43
N SER A 39 -3.10 -6.14 -16.55
CA SER A 39 -4.11 -5.84 -15.53
C SER A 39 -5.04 -7.03 -15.35
N THR A 40 -5.74 -7.07 -14.22
CA THR A 40 -6.81 -8.04 -13.99
C THR A 40 -8.18 -7.38 -14.20
N PRO A 41 -9.26 -8.19 -14.40
CA PRO A 41 -10.62 -7.62 -14.53
C PRO A 41 -11.08 -6.81 -13.30
N ALA A 42 -10.47 -7.01 -12.14
CA ALA A 42 -10.82 -6.30 -10.92
C ALA A 42 -10.24 -4.88 -10.85
N HIS A 43 -9.20 -4.57 -11.62
CA HIS A 43 -8.49 -3.28 -11.58
C HIS A 43 -9.02 -2.30 -12.63
N TYR A 44 -9.14 -1.03 -12.24
CA TYR A 44 -9.59 0.08 -13.11
C TYR A 44 -8.50 1.12 -13.36
N THR A 45 -7.45 1.14 -12.53
CA THR A 45 -6.34 2.11 -12.63
C THR A 45 -4.99 1.40 -12.59
N SER A 46 -3.91 2.14 -12.84
CA SER A 46 -2.54 1.68 -12.65
C SER A 46 -1.94 2.14 -11.32
N GLU A 47 -2.70 2.80 -10.47
CA GLU A 47 -2.24 3.27 -9.17
C GLU A 47 -1.95 2.09 -8.22
N PHE A 48 -0.99 2.28 -7.33
CA PHE A 48 -0.62 1.28 -6.33
C PHE A 48 -1.71 1.15 -5.27
N ALA A 49 -1.80 -0.02 -4.67
CA ALA A 49 -2.75 -0.34 -3.60
C ALA A 49 -4.21 0.01 -3.96
N GLU A 50 -4.60 -0.23 -5.20
CA GLU A 50 -5.97 -0.02 -5.63
C GLU A 50 -6.93 -0.91 -4.85
N LEU A 51 -7.95 -0.29 -4.23
CA LEU A 51 -8.98 -1.00 -3.48
C LEU A 51 -10.06 -1.49 -4.44
N VAL A 52 -10.04 -2.78 -4.77
CA VAL A 52 -10.87 -3.36 -5.83
C VAL A 52 -12.24 -3.84 -5.36
N CYS A 53 -12.40 -4.17 -4.08
CA CYS A 53 -13.67 -4.71 -3.55
C CYS A 53 -14.47 -3.66 -2.77
N SER A 54 -13.83 -2.99 -1.83
CA SER A 54 -14.46 -2.03 -0.92
C SER A 54 -13.48 -0.92 -0.60
N ASN A 55 -14.01 0.25 -0.27
CA ASN A 55 -13.21 1.36 0.24
C ASN A 55 -13.11 1.36 1.79
N SER A 56 -13.52 0.29 2.44
CA SER A 56 -13.53 0.17 3.91
C SER A 56 -12.44 -0.79 4.40
N PHE A 57 -11.75 -0.37 5.45
CA PHE A 57 -10.81 -1.21 6.21
C PHE A 57 -11.46 -1.84 7.44
N GLY A 58 -12.77 -1.76 7.57
CA GLY A 58 -13.53 -2.32 8.68
C GLY A 58 -13.71 -1.36 9.86
N ALA A 59 -14.19 -1.90 10.97
CA ALA A 59 -14.54 -1.10 12.14
C ALA A 59 -13.33 -0.34 12.71
N LEU A 60 -13.59 0.89 13.17
CA LEU A 60 -12.59 1.74 13.83
C LEU A 60 -12.37 1.36 15.29
N SER A 61 -13.42 0.85 15.96
CA SER A 61 -13.35 0.55 17.40
C SER A 61 -12.31 -0.52 17.71
N PRO A 62 -11.40 -0.28 18.68
CA PRO A 62 -10.42 -1.29 19.11
C PRO A 62 -11.05 -2.51 19.80
N ASP A 63 -12.35 -2.47 20.12
CA ASP A 63 -13.11 -3.62 20.61
C ASP A 63 -13.44 -4.63 19.49
N ARG A 64 -13.17 -4.27 18.23
CA ARG A 64 -13.35 -5.12 17.07
C ARG A 64 -11.98 -5.54 16.53
N ALA A 65 -11.89 -6.72 15.94
CA ALA A 65 -10.63 -7.25 15.40
C ALA A 65 -9.98 -6.30 14.38
N ALA A 66 -10.76 -5.74 13.45
CA ALA A 66 -10.24 -4.79 12.47
C ALA A 66 -9.70 -3.51 13.12
N GLY A 67 -10.41 -2.95 14.09
CA GLY A 67 -9.99 -1.74 14.79
C GLY A 67 -8.75 -1.97 15.65
N LEU A 68 -8.65 -3.10 16.32
CA LEU A 68 -7.45 -3.47 17.06
C LEU A 68 -6.24 -3.62 16.15
N LEU A 69 -6.38 -4.30 15.02
CA LEU A 69 -5.32 -4.41 14.03
C LEU A 69 -4.88 -3.04 13.50
N GLN A 70 -5.80 -2.13 13.25
CA GLN A 70 -5.49 -0.77 12.82
C GLN A 70 -4.65 -0.03 13.87
N GLU A 71 -5.00 -0.16 15.16
CA GLU A 71 -4.21 0.45 16.26
C GLU A 71 -2.80 -0.12 16.33
N GLU A 72 -2.65 -1.43 16.22
CA GLU A 72 -1.34 -2.09 16.18
C GLU A 72 -0.51 -1.60 15.00
N LEU A 73 -1.11 -1.50 13.82
CA LEU A 73 -0.44 -1.00 12.62
C LEU A 73 -0.02 0.48 12.76
N ARG A 74 -0.81 1.31 13.44
CA ARG A 74 -0.41 2.70 13.75
C ARG A 74 0.84 2.73 14.63
N THR A 75 0.94 1.81 15.59
CA THR A 75 2.12 1.67 16.45
C THR A 75 3.39 1.34 15.65
N PHE A 76 3.26 0.60 14.56
CA PHE A 76 4.36 0.26 13.66
C PHE A 76 4.60 1.28 12.53
N ASN A 77 3.94 2.42 12.57
CA ASN A 77 4.05 3.46 11.53
C ASN A 77 3.68 2.95 10.13
N SER A 78 2.62 2.15 10.04
CA SER A 78 2.11 1.63 8.77
C SER A 78 1.77 2.75 7.80
N LEU A 79 2.35 2.70 6.61
CA LEU A 79 2.03 3.65 5.54
C LEU A 79 0.56 3.51 5.10
N ILE A 80 0.07 2.30 5.01
CA ILE A 80 -1.31 2.02 4.59
C ILE A 80 -2.31 2.68 5.53
N ILE A 81 -2.16 2.47 6.85
CA ILE A 81 -3.10 3.02 7.83
C ILE A 81 -2.95 4.54 7.96
N GLN A 82 -1.74 5.08 7.94
CA GLN A 82 -1.53 6.53 7.95
C GLN A 82 -2.21 7.21 6.75
N THR A 83 -2.10 6.61 5.57
CA THR A 83 -2.73 7.12 4.37
C THR A 83 -4.25 6.97 4.43
N ALA A 84 -4.75 5.86 4.95
CA ALA A 84 -6.18 5.65 5.17
C ALA A 84 -6.77 6.67 6.13
N ASP A 85 -6.10 6.94 7.25
CA ASP A 85 -6.53 7.97 8.20
C ASP A 85 -6.59 9.36 7.56
N LYS A 86 -5.58 9.70 6.74
CA LYS A 86 -5.50 10.99 6.06
C LYS A 86 -6.64 11.21 5.05
N PHE A 87 -7.04 10.18 4.35
CA PHE A 87 -8.07 10.25 3.31
C PHE A 87 -9.38 9.56 3.71
N SER A 88 -9.61 9.45 5.00
CA SER A 88 -10.85 8.88 5.51
C SER A 88 -12.06 9.74 5.12
N VAL A 89 -13.17 9.06 4.89
CA VAL A 89 -14.47 9.68 4.60
C VAL A 89 -15.50 9.19 5.63
N PRO A 90 -16.55 9.99 5.89
CA PRO A 90 -17.57 9.57 6.86
C PRO A 90 -18.23 8.24 6.44
N ALA A 91 -18.20 7.27 7.33
CA ALA A 91 -18.77 5.93 7.12
C ALA A 91 -19.21 5.29 8.43
N GLY A 92 -19.79 6.07 9.34
CA GLY A 92 -20.21 5.60 10.66
C GLY A 92 -19.02 5.13 11.49
N GLY A 93 -19.08 3.90 12.01
CA GLY A 93 -18.00 3.32 12.81
C GLY A 93 -16.92 2.60 12.02
N ALA A 94 -16.84 2.78 10.72
CA ALA A 94 -15.83 2.13 9.86
C ALA A 94 -14.77 3.12 9.35
N LEU A 95 -13.55 2.61 9.15
CA LEU A 95 -12.50 3.35 8.45
C LEU A 95 -12.70 3.14 6.94
N ALA A 96 -13.31 4.10 6.29
CA ALA A 96 -13.48 4.13 4.85
C ALA A 96 -12.70 5.30 4.25
N VAL A 97 -12.25 5.17 3.01
CA VAL A 97 -11.38 6.14 2.35
C VAL A 97 -11.91 6.58 1.00
N ASP A 98 -11.47 7.76 0.56
CA ASP A 98 -11.53 8.16 -0.84
C ASP A 98 -10.51 7.32 -1.62
N ARG A 99 -10.98 6.36 -2.41
CA ARG A 99 -10.13 5.38 -3.13
C ARG A 99 -9.08 6.04 -4.01
N SER A 100 -9.50 7.06 -4.75
CA SER A 100 -8.62 7.74 -5.71
C SER A 100 -7.49 8.48 -4.99
N LYS A 101 -7.83 9.26 -3.98
CA LYS A 101 -6.83 10.00 -3.20
C LYS A 101 -5.90 9.08 -2.44
N PHE A 102 -6.42 7.99 -1.88
CA PHE A 102 -5.65 6.97 -1.19
C PHE A 102 -4.58 6.35 -2.10
N SER A 103 -5.00 5.79 -3.24
CA SER A 103 -4.08 5.12 -4.17
C SER A 103 -3.07 6.09 -4.81
N LYS A 104 -3.50 7.29 -5.20
CA LYS A 104 -2.59 8.31 -5.75
C LYS A 104 -1.53 8.74 -4.75
N SER A 105 -1.92 8.92 -3.49
CA SER A 105 -0.97 9.30 -2.43
C SER A 105 0.06 8.21 -2.19
N LEU A 106 -0.35 6.95 -2.13
CA LEU A 106 0.55 5.81 -1.98
C LEU A 106 1.50 5.68 -3.16
N THR A 107 1.00 5.77 -4.37
CA THR A 107 1.81 5.74 -5.59
C THR A 107 2.88 6.83 -5.56
N LYS A 108 2.50 8.06 -5.23
CA LYS A 108 3.43 9.19 -5.13
C LYS A 108 4.48 8.96 -4.04
N THR A 109 4.06 8.57 -2.85
CA THR A 109 4.96 8.36 -1.70
C THR A 109 6.01 7.31 -1.99
N LEU A 110 5.60 6.17 -2.55
CA LEU A 110 6.52 5.08 -2.87
C LEU A 110 7.42 5.41 -4.06
N SER A 111 6.89 6.09 -5.08
CA SER A 111 7.65 6.46 -6.28
C SER A 111 8.70 7.54 -6.00
N THR A 112 8.55 8.33 -4.96
CA THR A 112 9.50 9.39 -4.60
C THR A 112 10.45 9.01 -3.48
N HIS A 113 10.32 7.82 -2.91
CA HIS A 113 11.22 7.36 -1.85
C HIS A 113 12.61 7.03 -2.43
N PRO A 114 13.70 7.56 -1.86
CA PRO A 114 15.05 7.42 -2.45
C PRO A 114 15.57 5.97 -2.47
N LEU A 115 15.05 5.08 -1.61
CA LEU A 115 15.47 3.69 -1.53
C LEU A 115 14.50 2.71 -2.23
N ILE A 116 13.42 3.21 -2.85
CA ILE A 116 12.48 2.37 -3.58
C ILE A 116 12.62 2.62 -5.07
N HIS A 117 13.02 1.58 -5.78
CA HIS A 117 13.03 1.57 -7.24
C HIS A 117 11.77 0.87 -7.76
N ILE A 118 10.97 1.59 -8.55
CA ILE A 118 9.77 1.02 -9.17
C ILE A 118 10.14 0.41 -10.51
N GLU A 119 9.76 -0.85 -10.70
CA GLU A 119 9.90 -1.55 -11.99
C GLU A 119 8.52 -2.00 -12.46
N LEU A 120 8.06 -1.42 -13.57
CA LEU A 120 6.81 -1.81 -14.22
C LEU A 120 7.12 -2.91 -15.23
N SER A 121 6.78 -4.14 -14.91
CA SER A 121 7.13 -5.27 -15.76
C SER A 121 6.09 -6.39 -15.67
N LEU A 122 6.04 -7.20 -16.73
CA LEU A 122 5.32 -8.47 -16.72
C LEU A 122 6.19 -9.47 -15.94
N ILE A 123 5.63 -9.96 -14.84
CA ILE A 123 6.30 -10.98 -14.07
C ILE A 123 5.77 -12.33 -14.57
N HIS A 124 6.64 -13.08 -15.21
CA HIS A 124 6.38 -14.47 -15.52
C HIS A 124 6.87 -15.32 -14.36
N ILE A 125 5.93 -15.90 -13.66
CA ILE A 125 6.22 -16.86 -12.62
C ILE A 125 6.27 -18.25 -13.26
#